data_bd8d22b2cc1d1ef0eaeb1a680d6cf8ae
#
_entry.id   bd8d22b2cc1d1ef0eaeb1a680d6cf8ae
#
_cell.length_a   1.000
_cell.length_b   1.000
_cell.length_c   1.000
_cell.angle_alpha   90.00
_cell.angle_beta   90.00
_cell.angle_gamma   90.00
#
_symmetry.space_group_name_H-M   'P 1'
#
loop_
_entity.id
_entity.type
_entity.pdbx_description
1 polymer ?
#
loop_
_entity_poly.entity_id
_entity_poly.type
_entity_poly.pdbx_seq_one_letter_code
_entity_poly.pdbx_strand_id
1 'polypeptide(L)'
;MSVRAGLPVALAALTAVHLAALAAPFLSPYDPTEQNRTLPYAPPTRLHVIDGEGRLHLRPFVYRMARRGDGEGYEEDRRQSYPVLFLARAVDFGGAARVHFFGVEEPARVFLLGTDGFGRDQLSRLLHGARISLFAGLLATALSLGLGWLLGTVAGYYGRWVDSVLMRSAELFLALPWLYLLFAVRAVLPLRVSSGQAFLLLVLLIGLVDWARPARLFRGMVLSARERSYVLAARGFGASDLYLIRRHIAPQTFGLLLTQAALVAPQYVLAEVTLSFLGLGVSEPTASWGNMLAALQQYHVLVSYWWMWAPGLALLAVSLAYYAVSEGLNR
;
A
#
# COMPACT_ATOMS: atom_id res chain seq x y z
N MET A 1 6.12 -27.79 2.20
CA MET A 1 7.22 -26.84 1.93
C MET A 1 7.84 -26.45 3.25
N SER A 2 9.17 -26.63 3.43
CA SER A 2 9.83 -26.32 4.69
C SER A 2 9.69 -24.82 4.98
N VAL A 3 9.33 -24.47 6.19
CA VAL A 3 9.06 -23.08 6.64
C VAL A 3 10.26 -22.14 6.44
N ARG A 4 11.48 -22.70 6.36
CA ARG A 4 12.69 -21.92 6.02
C ARG A 4 12.70 -21.34 4.59
N ALA A 5 11.93 -21.93 3.66
CA ALA A 5 11.80 -21.40 2.30
C ALA A 5 10.72 -20.27 2.20
N GLY A 6 9.88 -20.10 3.20
CA GLY A 6 8.78 -19.11 3.18
C GLY A 6 9.24 -17.66 3.33
N LEU A 7 10.20 -17.39 4.22
CA LEU A 7 10.68 -16.03 4.49
C LEU A 7 11.29 -15.34 3.25
N PRO A 8 12.27 -15.96 2.53
CA PRO A 8 12.83 -15.31 1.33
C PRO A 8 11.81 -15.13 0.22
N VAL A 9 10.86 -16.06 0.06
CA VAL A 9 9.77 -15.92 -0.93
C VAL A 9 8.85 -14.76 -0.57
N ALA A 10 8.46 -14.64 0.69
CA ALA A 10 7.61 -13.54 1.15
C ALA A 10 8.31 -12.17 1.03
N LEU A 11 9.60 -12.10 1.38
CA LEU A 11 10.41 -10.88 1.19
C LEU A 11 10.55 -10.53 -0.29
N ALA A 12 10.82 -11.52 -1.15
CA ALA A 12 10.89 -11.28 -2.60
C ALA A 12 9.56 -10.80 -3.16
N ALA A 13 8.43 -11.38 -2.74
CA ALA A 13 7.10 -10.98 -3.16
C ALA A 13 6.79 -9.53 -2.72
N LEU A 14 7.05 -9.17 -1.44
CA LEU A 14 6.87 -7.80 -0.95
C LEU A 14 7.77 -6.82 -1.70
N THR A 15 9.05 -7.17 -1.90
CA THR A 15 9.97 -6.33 -2.65
C THR A 15 9.48 -6.12 -4.08
N ALA A 16 9.04 -7.18 -4.76
CA ALA A 16 8.51 -7.10 -6.12
C ALA A 16 7.27 -6.18 -6.21
N VAL A 17 6.33 -6.30 -5.27
CA VAL A 17 5.13 -5.45 -5.24
C VAL A 17 5.48 -3.98 -4.99
N HIS A 18 6.41 -3.69 -4.07
CA HIS A 18 6.85 -2.31 -3.81
C HIS A 18 7.62 -1.73 -4.99
N LEU A 19 8.48 -2.52 -5.65
CA LEU A 19 9.17 -2.10 -6.87
C LEU A 19 8.20 -1.88 -8.02
N ALA A 20 7.19 -2.74 -8.19
CA ALA A 20 6.14 -2.54 -9.18
C ALA A 20 5.34 -1.26 -8.91
N ALA A 21 5.03 -0.97 -7.63
CA ALA A 21 4.40 0.29 -7.24
C ALA A 21 5.28 1.51 -7.55
N LEU A 22 6.58 1.45 -7.31
CA LEU A 22 7.52 2.52 -7.70
C LEU A 22 7.61 2.68 -9.21
N ALA A 23 7.66 1.58 -9.95
CA ALA A 23 7.71 1.54 -11.40
C ALA A 23 6.32 1.73 -12.07
N ALA A 24 5.28 2.06 -11.30
CA ALA A 24 3.93 2.22 -11.83
C ALA A 24 3.85 3.13 -13.08
N PRO A 25 4.54 4.29 -13.16
CA PRO A 25 4.50 5.13 -14.36
C PRO A 25 5.07 4.47 -15.62
N PHE A 26 5.94 3.48 -15.45
CA PHE A 26 6.51 2.70 -16.56
C PHE A 26 5.67 1.46 -16.87
N LEU A 27 5.19 0.75 -15.85
CA LEU A 27 4.44 -0.50 -16.00
C LEU A 27 2.99 -0.28 -16.45
N SER A 28 2.40 0.87 -16.15
CA SER A 28 1.04 1.20 -16.57
C SER A 28 0.99 1.59 -18.05
N PRO A 29 0.02 1.09 -18.83
CA PRO A 29 -0.13 1.49 -20.23
C PRO A 29 -0.73 2.89 -20.41
N TYR A 30 -1.44 3.42 -19.40
CA TYR A 30 -2.15 4.70 -19.46
C TYR A 30 -1.98 5.51 -18.17
N ASP A 31 -2.30 6.80 -18.27
CA ASP A 31 -2.46 7.65 -17.07
C ASP A 31 -3.65 7.12 -16.24
N PRO A 32 -3.49 6.93 -14.91
CA PRO A 32 -4.53 6.39 -14.04
C PRO A 32 -5.77 7.28 -13.93
N THR A 33 -5.69 8.54 -14.37
CA THR A 33 -6.78 9.51 -14.34
C THR A 33 -7.47 9.67 -15.69
N GLU A 34 -6.90 9.11 -16.76
CA GLU A 34 -7.45 9.18 -18.11
C GLU A 34 -8.78 8.45 -18.22
N GLN A 35 -9.84 9.17 -18.60
CA GLN A 35 -11.19 8.64 -18.72
C GLN A 35 -11.52 8.31 -20.16
N ASN A 36 -12.11 7.14 -20.40
CA ASN A 36 -12.68 6.77 -21.69
C ASN A 36 -14.19 6.57 -21.57
N ARG A 37 -14.95 7.62 -21.90
CA ARG A 37 -16.41 7.63 -21.77
C ARG A 37 -17.14 6.62 -22.65
N THR A 38 -16.47 6.06 -23.66
CA THR A 38 -17.06 5.07 -24.56
C THR A 38 -16.92 3.64 -24.03
N LEU A 39 -16.03 3.41 -23.05
CA LEU A 39 -15.70 2.09 -22.52
C LEU A 39 -15.84 1.97 -20.98
N PRO A 40 -16.97 2.43 -20.36
CA PRO A 40 -17.20 2.23 -18.94
C PRO A 40 -17.44 0.74 -18.63
N TYR A 41 -16.78 0.22 -17.60
CA TYR A 41 -16.82 -1.18 -17.18
C TYR A 41 -16.50 -2.17 -18.31
N ALA A 42 -15.62 -1.79 -19.24
CA ALA A 42 -15.17 -2.71 -20.28
C ALA A 42 -14.39 -3.89 -19.67
N PRO A 43 -14.65 -5.13 -20.08
CA PRO A 43 -13.98 -6.30 -19.56
C PRO A 43 -12.48 -6.31 -19.94
N PRO A 44 -11.67 -7.16 -19.27
CA PRO A 44 -10.28 -7.37 -19.65
C PRO A 44 -10.14 -7.71 -21.15
N THR A 45 -9.24 -6.98 -21.81
CA THR A 45 -8.94 -7.18 -23.22
C THR A 45 -8.26 -8.53 -23.46
N ARG A 46 -8.74 -9.29 -24.41
CA ARG A 46 -8.11 -10.57 -24.79
C ARG A 46 -6.89 -10.32 -25.66
N LEU A 47 -5.79 -10.93 -25.31
CA LEU A 47 -4.59 -10.96 -26.14
C LEU A 47 -4.67 -12.13 -27.10
N HIS A 48 -4.52 -11.86 -28.40
CA HIS A 48 -4.55 -12.87 -29.45
C HIS A 48 -3.14 -13.07 -30.01
N VAL A 49 -2.83 -14.30 -30.40
CA VAL A 49 -1.60 -14.68 -31.13
C VAL A 49 -1.91 -15.34 -32.46
N ILE A 50 -3.18 -15.75 -32.65
CA ILE A 50 -3.70 -16.32 -33.91
C ILE A 50 -4.82 -15.42 -34.39
N ASP A 51 -4.76 -15.01 -35.68
CA ASP A 51 -5.79 -14.17 -36.27
C ASP A 51 -7.02 -14.98 -36.76
N GLY A 52 -8.04 -14.27 -37.26
CA GLY A 52 -9.27 -14.89 -37.79
C GLY A 52 -9.07 -15.77 -39.02
N GLU A 53 -7.91 -15.71 -39.67
CA GLU A 53 -7.52 -16.53 -40.80
C GLU A 53 -6.62 -17.72 -40.42
N GLY A 54 -6.37 -17.91 -39.11
CA GLY A 54 -5.55 -19.01 -38.58
C GLY A 54 -4.04 -18.76 -38.66
N ARG A 55 -3.60 -17.53 -38.96
CA ARG A 55 -2.17 -17.18 -39.01
C ARG A 55 -1.63 -16.86 -37.64
N LEU A 56 -0.46 -17.43 -37.32
CA LEU A 56 0.25 -17.16 -36.08
C LEU A 56 1.06 -15.87 -36.20
N HIS A 57 0.88 -14.96 -35.24
CA HIS A 57 1.62 -13.72 -35.13
C HIS A 57 2.67 -13.85 -33.99
N LEU A 58 3.91 -13.47 -34.26
CA LEU A 58 5.00 -13.48 -33.27
C LEU A 58 4.79 -12.44 -32.16
N ARG A 59 4.02 -11.40 -32.43
CA ARG A 59 3.65 -10.39 -31.42
C ARG A 59 2.18 -10.56 -31.07
N PRO A 60 1.83 -10.59 -29.77
CA PRO A 60 0.43 -10.55 -29.38
C PRO A 60 -0.25 -9.30 -29.94
N PHE A 61 -1.50 -9.40 -30.27
CA PHE A 61 -2.30 -8.29 -30.76
C PHE A 61 -3.67 -8.27 -30.09
N VAL A 62 -4.35 -7.16 -30.19
CA VAL A 62 -5.71 -6.97 -29.70
C VAL A 62 -6.62 -6.51 -30.85
N TYR A 63 -7.90 -6.73 -30.67
CA TYR A 63 -8.92 -6.10 -31.48
C TYR A 63 -9.48 -4.88 -30.75
N ARG A 64 -10.01 -3.91 -31.54
CA ARG A 64 -10.71 -2.78 -30.94
C ARG A 64 -11.96 -3.27 -30.23
N MET A 65 -12.15 -2.83 -29.00
CA MET A 65 -13.37 -3.11 -28.26
C MET A 65 -14.44 -2.08 -28.63
N ALA A 66 -15.62 -2.56 -28.98
CA ALA A 66 -16.78 -1.76 -29.31
C ALA A 66 -17.97 -2.16 -28.42
N ARG A 67 -18.86 -1.21 -28.13
CA ARG A 67 -20.09 -1.50 -27.43
C ARG A 67 -21.01 -2.29 -28.33
N ARG A 68 -21.63 -3.35 -27.82
CA ARG A 68 -22.59 -4.16 -28.59
C ARG A 68 -23.81 -3.32 -28.97
N GLY A 69 -24.41 -3.62 -30.14
CA GLY A 69 -25.53 -2.83 -30.67
C GLY A 69 -26.79 -2.82 -29.81
N ASP A 70 -26.97 -3.82 -28.91
CA ASP A 70 -28.04 -3.90 -27.92
C ASP A 70 -27.79 -3.00 -26.70
N GLY A 71 -26.61 -2.38 -26.59
CA GLY A 71 -26.21 -1.56 -25.47
C GLY A 71 -25.75 -2.35 -24.24
N GLU A 72 -25.91 -3.67 -24.24
CA GLU A 72 -25.49 -4.56 -23.16
C GLU A 72 -24.19 -5.29 -23.51
N GLY A 73 -23.10 -4.85 -22.91
CA GLY A 73 -21.79 -5.49 -23.04
C GLY A 73 -20.91 -4.96 -24.17
N TYR A 74 -19.82 -5.68 -24.40
CA TYR A 74 -18.77 -5.31 -25.34
C TYR A 74 -18.42 -6.47 -26.25
N GLU A 75 -18.01 -6.15 -27.49
CA GLU A 75 -17.53 -7.11 -28.47
C GLU A 75 -16.26 -6.63 -29.14
N GLU A 76 -15.48 -7.57 -29.68
CA GLU A 76 -14.26 -7.27 -30.42
C GLU A 76 -14.59 -6.97 -31.88
N ASP A 77 -14.19 -5.80 -32.36
CA ASP A 77 -14.22 -5.49 -33.82
C ASP A 77 -13.01 -6.15 -34.49
N ARG A 78 -13.24 -7.33 -35.05
CA ARG A 78 -12.20 -8.16 -35.68
C ARG A 78 -11.78 -7.72 -37.07
N ARG A 79 -12.23 -6.55 -37.55
CA ARG A 79 -11.89 -6.04 -38.90
C ARG A 79 -10.40 -5.67 -38.97
N GLN A 80 -9.79 -5.23 -37.87
CA GLN A 80 -8.40 -4.82 -37.83
C GLN A 80 -7.76 -5.25 -36.52
N SER A 81 -6.58 -5.85 -36.65
CA SER A 81 -5.73 -6.23 -35.48
C SER A 81 -4.70 -5.15 -35.19
N TYR A 82 -4.44 -4.91 -33.88
CA TYR A 82 -3.49 -3.92 -33.40
C TYR A 82 -2.42 -4.63 -32.57
N PRO A 83 -1.14 -4.65 -33.05
CA PRO A 83 -0.08 -5.33 -32.33
C PRO A 83 0.24 -4.63 -31.02
N VAL A 84 0.55 -5.42 -30.00
CA VAL A 84 1.06 -4.89 -28.72
C VAL A 84 2.51 -4.43 -28.94
N LEU A 85 2.75 -3.16 -28.68
CA LEU A 85 4.07 -2.53 -28.76
C LEU A 85 4.72 -2.55 -27.38
N PHE A 86 5.92 -3.10 -27.29
CA PHE A 86 6.73 -3.01 -26.09
C PHE A 86 7.59 -1.74 -26.10
N LEU A 87 7.82 -1.15 -24.93
CA LEU A 87 8.50 0.14 -24.76
C LEU A 87 7.83 1.25 -25.59
N ALA A 88 6.49 1.26 -25.56
CA ALA A 88 5.68 2.20 -26.29
C ALA A 88 5.92 3.63 -25.79
N ARG A 89 6.13 4.56 -26.71
CA ARG A 89 6.17 5.99 -26.40
C ARG A 89 4.76 6.56 -26.50
N ALA A 90 4.22 7.03 -25.43
CA ALA A 90 2.93 7.71 -25.39
C ALA A 90 3.09 9.10 -24.76
N VAL A 91 2.20 10.00 -25.10
CA VAL A 91 2.12 11.31 -24.45
C VAL A 91 1.04 11.21 -23.38
N ASP A 92 1.44 11.34 -22.13
CA ASP A 92 0.50 11.38 -21.00
C ASP A 92 -0.43 12.58 -21.11
N PHE A 93 -1.57 12.52 -20.42
CA PHE A 93 -2.59 13.58 -20.37
C PHE A 93 -2.04 14.97 -19.99
N GLY A 94 -0.85 15.03 -19.35
CA GLY A 94 -0.11 16.26 -19.05
C GLY A 94 0.88 16.72 -20.12
N GLY A 95 0.88 16.12 -21.33
CA GLY A 95 1.75 16.50 -22.44
C GLY A 95 3.21 15.99 -22.33
N ALA A 96 3.54 15.20 -21.31
CA ALA A 96 4.87 14.62 -21.14
C ALA A 96 4.97 13.31 -21.94
N ALA A 97 5.96 13.22 -22.82
CA ALA A 97 6.28 11.96 -23.50
C ALA A 97 6.93 10.99 -22.49
N ARG A 98 6.29 9.84 -22.28
CA ARG A 98 6.81 8.78 -21.42
C ARG A 98 6.93 7.46 -22.17
N VAL A 99 7.80 6.61 -21.68
CA VAL A 99 7.95 5.24 -22.17
C VAL A 99 7.18 4.33 -21.23
N HIS A 100 6.20 3.63 -21.78
CA HIS A 100 5.43 2.61 -21.08
C HIS A 100 5.95 1.22 -21.45
N PHE A 101 5.87 0.27 -20.53
CA PHE A 101 6.33 -1.10 -20.76
C PHE A 101 5.63 -1.74 -21.96
N PHE A 102 4.34 -1.48 -22.14
CA PHE A 102 3.56 -1.92 -23.30
C PHE A 102 2.45 -0.91 -23.61
N GLY A 103 1.95 -0.98 -24.83
CA GLY A 103 0.83 -0.17 -25.30
C GLY A 103 0.33 -0.68 -26.66
N VAL A 104 -0.68 -0.04 -27.20
CA VAL A 104 -1.20 -0.31 -28.55
C VAL A 104 -1.50 1.02 -29.26
N GLU A 105 -1.50 1.02 -30.58
CA GLU A 105 -1.84 2.20 -31.36
C GLU A 105 -3.35 2.51 -31.33
N GLU A 106 -3.69 3.79 -31.29
CA GLU A 106 -5.08 4.21 -31.42
C GLU A 106 -5.65 3.80 -32.80
N PRO A 107 -6.96 3.51 -32.87
CA PRO A 107 -7.99 3.68 -31.88
C PRO A 107 -8.20 2.48 -30.93
N ALA A 108 -7.36 1.44 -31.03
CA ALA A 108 -7.44 0.31 -30.10
C ALA A 108 -6.88 0.69 -28.72
N ARG A 109 -7.35 -0.03 -27.71
CA ARG A 109 -6.85 0.09 -26.34
C ARG A 109 -6.72 -1.28 -25.70
N VAL A 110 -5.72 -1.44 -24.84
CA VAL A 110 -5.46 -2.68 -24.10
C VAL A 110 -5.71 -2.46 -22.61
N PHE A 111 -6.74 -3.12 -22.07
CA PHE A 111 -7.12 -3.07 -20.66
C PHE A 111 -6.96 -4.47 -20.04
N LEU A 112 -5.76 -4.79 -19.53
CA LEU A 112 -5.49 -6.15 -19.02
C LEU A 112 -6.37 -6.53 -17.79
N LEU A 113 -6.78 -5.54 -17.00
CA LEU A 113 -7.73 -5.72 -15.89
C LEU A 113 -9.05 -4.97 -16.15
N GLY A 114 -9.41 -4.73 -17.40
CA GLY A 114 -10.63 -4.01 -17.72
C GLY A 114 -10.62 -2.54 -17.29
N THR A 115 -11.79 -1.92 -17.27
CA THR A 115 -11.98 -0.51 -16.88
C THR A 115 -12.96 -0.36 -15.73
N ASP A 116 -12.94 0.81 -15.10
CA ASP A 116 -13.92 1.22 -14.11
C ASP A 116 -15.14 1.94 -14.73
N GLY A 117 -16.04 2.46 -13.90
CA GLY A 117 -17.25 3.17 -14.34
C GLY A 117 -16.99 4.47 -15.11
N PHE A 118 -15.78 5.00 -15.09
CA PHE A 118 -15.35 6.16 -15.87
C PHE A 118 -14.54 5.75 -17.11
N GLY A 119 -14.39 4.44 -17.35
CA GLY A 119 -13.58 3.90 -18.46
C GLY A 119 -12.07 4.04 -18.22
N ARG A 120 -11.62 4.25 -16.97
CA ARG A 120 -10.19 4.33 -16.61
C ARG A 120 -9.60 2.93 -16.49
N ASP A 121 -8.36 2.75 -16.93
CA ASP A 121 -7.67 1.46 -16.88
C ASP A 121 -7.43 0.98 -15.45
N GLN A 122 -7.98 -0.20 -15.12
CA GLN A 122 -7.88 -0.78 -13.78
C GLN A 122 -6.46 -1.19 -13.43
N LEU A 123 -5.63 -1.65 -14.37
CA LEU A 123 -4.24 -2.01 -14.11
C LEU A 123 -3.42 -0.77 -13.75
N SER A 124 -3.52 0.31 -14.54
CA SER A 124 -2.84 1.57 -14.26
C SER A 124 -3.22 2.12 -12.90
N ARG A 125 -4.51 2.10 -12.58
CA ARG A 125 -5.03 2.51 -11.27
C ARG A 125 -4.54 1.63 -10.12
N LEU A 126 -4.50 0.30 -10.32
CA LEU A 126 -4.01 -0.66 -9.33
C LEU A 126 -2.54 -0.40 -8.99
N LEU A 127 -1.68 -0.19 -10.00
CA LEU A 127 -0.26 0.08 -9.82
C LEU A 127 -0.01 1.44 -9.14
N HIS A 128 -0.68 2.50 -9.60
CA HIS A 128 -0.55 3.83 -8.98
C HIS A 128 -1.19 3.88 -7.59
N GLY A 129 -2.32 3.20 -7.39
CA GLY A 129 -2.97 3.04 -6.09
C GLY A 129 -2.09 2.31 -5.08
N ALA A 130 -1.32 1.31 -5.53
CA ALA A 130 -0.32 0.63 -4.71
C ALA A 130 0.71 1.62 -4.13
N ARG A 131 1.17 2.62 -4.90
CA ARG A 131 2.09 3.65 -4.39
C ARG A 131 1.49 4.40 -3.20
N ILE A 132 0.23 4.79 -3.30
CA ILE A 132 -0.44 5.51 -2.20
C ILE A 132 -0.62 4.58 -1.00
N SER A 133 -1.29 3.45 -1.18
CA SER A 133 -1.67 2.58 -0.06
C SER A 133 -0.48 1.93 0.64
N LEU A 134 0.50 1.41 -0.12
CA LEU A 134 1.67 0.73 0.47
C LEU A 134 2.62 1.72 1.13
N PHE A 135 2.94 2.85 0.47
CA PHE A 135 3.88 3.80 1.05
C PHE A 135 3.28 4.60 2.20
N ALA A 136 1.96 4.87 2.21
CA ALA A 136 1.29 5.40 3.38
C ALA A 136 1.44 4.46 4.59
N GLY A 137 1.20 3.16 4.39
CA GLY A 137 1.37 2.15 5.44
C GLY A 137 2.82 2.05 5.94
N LEU A 138 3.81 2.04 5.04
CA LEU A 138 5.23 1.98 5.42
C LEU A 138 5.68 3.23 6.18
N LEU A 139 5.33 4.43 5.70
CA LEU A 139 5.70 5.68 6.36
C LEU A 139 5.01 5.83 7.72
N ALA A 140 3.73 5.44 7.82
CA ALA A 140 3.01 5.41 9.09
C ALA A 140 3.65 4.40 10.05
N THR A 141 4.11 3.24 9.55
CA THR A 141 4.85 2.25 10.35
C THR A 141 6.14 2.84 10.89
N ALA A 142 6.93 3.48 10.03
CA ALA A 142 8.18 4.12 10.44
C ALA A 142 7.94 5.21 11.49
N LEU A 143 6.91 6.02 11.32
CA LEU A 143 6.55 7.08 12.27
C LEU A 143 6.06 6.53 13.61
N SER A 144 5.10 5.60 13.59
CA SER A 144 4.55 5.00 14.82
C SER A 144 5.60 4.23 15.60
N LEU A 145 6.38 3.37 14.92
CA LEU A 145 7.45 2.61 15.57
C LEU A 145 8.60 3.50 16.02
N GLY A 146 8.96 4.52 15.25
CA GLY A 146 10.00 5.49 15.62
C GLY A 146 9.61 6.25 16.89
N LEU A 147 8.39 6.77 16.94
CA LEU A 147 7.87 7.44 18.16
C LEU A 147 7.72 6.47 19.33
N GLY A 148 7.15 5.30 19.07
CA GLY A 148 6.99 4.26 20.09
C GLY A 148 8.33 3.79 20.66
N TRP A 149 9.33 3.57 19.80
CA TRP A 149 10.68 3.23 20.21
C TRP A 149 11.33 4.35 21.04
N LEU A 150 11.24 5.59 20.57
CA LEU A 150 11.81 6.75 21.26
C LEU A 150 11.18 6.93 22.66
N LEU A 151 9.83 7.05 22.70
CA LEU A 151 9.09 7.31 23.92
C LEU A 151 9.14 6.12 24.90
N GLY A 152 9.06 4.89 24.38
CA GLY A 152 9.21 3.67 25.15
C GLY A 152 10.61 3.51 25.73
N THR A 153 11.66 3.87 24.98
CA THR A 153 13.05 3.86 25.45
C THR A 153 13.26 4.88 26.56
N VAL A 154 12.77 6.10 26.38
CA VAL A 154 12.86 7.17 27.38
C VAL A 154 12.12 6.76 28.66
N ALA A 155 10.89 6.28 28.56
CA ALA A 155 10.10 5.81 29.69
C ALA A 155 10.79 4.66 30.44
N GLY A 156 11.24 3.62 29.72
CA GLY A 156 11.88 2.44 30.32
C GLY A 156 13.24 2.73 30.95
N TYR A 157 14.02 3.65 30.35
CA TYR A 157 15.36 3.97 30.83
C TYR A 157 15.33 4.87 32.05
N TYR A 158 14.64 6.01 32.00
CA TYR A 158 14.61 6.98 33.09
C TYR A 158 13.65 6.57 34.24
N GLY A 159 12.56 5.89 33.89
CA GLY A 159 11.60 5.44 34.91
C GLY A 159 10.89 6.57 35.65
N ARG A 160 10.45 6.26 36.87
CA ARG A 160 9.85 7.23 37.82
C ARG A 160 8.73 8.07 37.18
N TRP A 161 8.76 9.41 37.34
CA TRP A 161 7.73 10.31 36.83
C TRP A 161 7.67 10.37 35.31
N VAL A 162 8.83 10.25 34.61
CA VAL A 162 8.90 10.22 33.13
C VAL A 162 8.09 9.05 32.61
N ASP A 163 8.32 7.86 33.16
CA ASP A 163 7.58 6.65 32.84
C ASP A 163 6.09 6.81 33.13
N SER A 164 5.74 7.34 34.32
CA SER A 164 4.33 7.53 34.71
C SER A 164 3.59 8.46 33.73
N VAL A 165 4.18 9.59 33.38
CA VAL A 165 3.55 10.55 32.45
C VAL A 165 3.38 9.94 31.05
N LEU A 166 4.44 9.35 30.50
CA LEU A 166 4.39 8.77 29.15
C LEU A 166 3.43 7.57 29.08
N MET A 167 3.41 6.71 30.09
CA MET A 167 2.51 5.55 30.11
C MET A 167 1.05 5.93 30.35
N ARG A 168 0.78 6.94 31.21
CA ARG A 168 -0.60 7.46 31.35
C ARG A 168 -1.09 8.10 30.05
N SER A 169 -0.22 8.84 29.34
CA SER A 169 -0.57 9.36 28.01
C SER A 169 -0.87 8.21 27.04
N ALA A 170 -0.03 7.16 27.02
CA ALA A 170 -0.27 5.98 26.18
C ALA A 170 -1.59 5.28 26.55
N GLU A 171 -1.95 5.18 27.82
CA GLU A 171 -3.21 4.58 28.29
C GLU A 171 -4.43 5.33 27.74
N LEU A 172 -4.39 6.65 27.64
CA LEU A 172 -5.47 7.44 27.03
C LEU A 172 -5.69 7.07 25.56
N PHE A 173 -4.60 6.92 24.78
CA PHE A 173 -4.71 6.47 23.39
C PHE A 173 -5.22 5.03 23.28
N LEU A 174 -4.82 4.14 24.18
CA LEU A 174 -5.21 2.73 24.19
C LEU A 174 -6.61 2.47 24.72
N ALA A 175 -7.17 3.40 25.50
CA ALA A 175 -8.52 3.29 26.05
C ALA A 175 -9.60 3.44 24.96
N LEU A 176 -9.28 4.12 23.86
CA LEU A 176 -10.18 4.30 22.74
C LEU A 176 -9.93 3.25 21.65
N PRO A 177 -10.98 2.71 21.02
CA PRO A 177 -10.77 1.89 19.85
C PRO A 177 -10.07 2.71 18.77
N TRP A 178 -8.88 2.29 18.37
CA TRP A 178 -7.97 3.06 17.51
C TRP A 178 -8.61 3.55 16.21
N LEU A 179 -9.48 2.73 15.58
CA LEU A 179 -10.18 3.10 14.36
C LEU A 179 -11.14 4.28 14.57
N TYR A 180 -11.88 4.28 15.70
CA TYR A 180 -12.74 5.41 16.05
C TYR A 180 -11.95 6.68 16.32
N LEU A 181 -10.77 6.55 16.98
CA LEU A 181 -9.89 7.67 17.19
C LEU A 181 -9.38 8.25 15.86
N LEU A 182 -9.01 7.39 14.90
CA LEU A 182 -8.65 7.81 13.54
C LEU A 182 -9.79 8.60 12.87
N PHE A 183 -11.02 8.11 12.95
CA PHE A 183 -12.17 8.78 12.37
C PHE A 183 -12.45 10.13 13.06
N ALA A 184 -12.39 10.17 14.39
CA ALA A 184 -12.62 11.40 15.15
C ALA A 184 -11.57 12.48 14.80
N VAL A 185 -10.29 12.13 14.76
CA VAL A 185 -9.23 13.07 14.37
C VAL A 185 -9.39 13.49 12.91
N ARG A 186 -9.69 12.52 12.01
CA ARG A 186 -9.88 12.83 10.58
C ARG A 186 -11.07 13.75 10.33
N ALA A 187 -12.14 13.65 11.12
CA ALA A 187 -13.32 14.50 10.99
C ALA A 187 -13.04 16.00 11.30
N VAL A 188 -12.02 16.27 12.11
CA VAL A 188 -11.59 17.65 12.46
C VAL A 188 -10.64 18.23 11.41
N LEU A 189 -9.96 17.39 10.63
CA LEU A 189 -9.01 17.83 9.61
C LEU A 189 -9.72 18.28 8.32
N PRO A 190 -9.13 19.21 7.54
CA PRO A 190 -9.70 19.65 6.28
C PRO A 190 -9.95 18.47 5.32
N LEU A 191 -11.14 18.44 4.71
CA LEU A 191 -11.50 17.43 3.71
C LEU A 191 -11.05 17.81 2.29
N ARG A 192 -11.05 19.13 2.00
CA ARG A 192 -10.65 19.66 0.69
C ARG A 192 -9.18 20.02 0.71
N VAL A 193 -8.34 19.05 0.40
CA VAL A 193 -6.88 19.19 0.34
C VAL A 193 -6.36 18.52 -0.94
N SER A 194 -5.17 18.92 -1.39
CA SER A 194 -4.52 18.23 -2.51
C SER A 194 -4.21 16.77 -2.16
N SER A 195 -4.07 15.90 -3.18
CA SER A 195 -3.79 14.48 -2.97
C SER A 195 -2.51 14.24 -2.16
N GLY A 196 -1.46 15.07 -2.37
CA GLY A 196 -0.23 14.99 -1.59
C GLY A 196 -0.44 15.37 -0.12
N GLN A 197 -1.24 16.40 0.16
CA GLN A 197 -1.61 16.77 1.52
C GLN A 197 -2.47 15.68 2.19
N ALA A 198 -3.44 15.11 1.47
CA ALA A 198 -4.25 13.99 1.97
C ALA A 198 -3.37 12.79 2.33
N PHE A 199 -2.42 12.43 1.46
CA PHE A 199 -1.45 11.39 1.73
C PHE A 199 -0.63 11.66 3.00
N LEU A 200 -0.06 12.88 3.13
CA LEU A 200 0.73 13.26 4.31
C LEU A 200 -0.13 13.24 5.58
N LEU A 201 -1.35 13.78 5.52
CA LEU A 201 -2.28 13.77 6.65
C LEU A 201 -2.62 12.34 7.10
N LEU A 202 -2.81 11.41 6.17
CA LEU A 202 -3.04 10.00 6.50
C LEU A 202 -1.84 9.37 7.22
N VAL A 203 -0.63 9.58 6.69
CA VAL A 203 0.60 9.08 7.31
C VAL A 203 0.76 9.62 8.73
N LEU A 204 0.59 10.93 8.89
CA LEU A 204 0.69 11.58 10.21
C LEU A 204 -0.40 11.09 11.16
N LEU A 205 -1.65 11.02 10.68
CA LEU A 205 -2.78 10.56 11.48
C LEU A 205 -2.55 9.15 12.02
N ILE A 206 -2.26 8.19 11.14
CA ILE A 206 -2.07 6.79 11.53
C ILE A 206 -0.85 6.66 12.44
N GLY A 207 0.28 7.27 12.06
CA GLY A 207 1.54 7.15 12.80
C GLY A 207 1.51 7.82 14.18
N LEU A 208 0.83 8.98 14.31
CA LEU A 208 0.74 9.71 15.58
C LEU A 208 -0.35 9.18 16.52
N VAL A 209 -1.31 8.43 16.01
CA VAL A 209 -2.37 7.85 16.85
C VAL A 209 -1.92 6.52 17.48
N ASP A 210 -1.19 5.67 16.76
CA ASP A 210 -0.87 4.31 17.22
C ASP A 210 0.56 4.15 17.80
N TRP A 211 1.21 5.21 18.23
CA TRP A 211 2.54 5.14 18.89
C TRP A 211 2.52 4.42 20.23
N ALA A 212 1.37 4.42 20.92
CA ALA A 212 1.25 3.98 22.30
C ALA A 212 1.50 2.47 22.51
N ARG A 213 1.03 1.63 21.56
CA ARG A 213 1.26 0.18 21.60
C ARG A 213 2.74 -0.18 21.49
N PRO A 214 3.48 0.25 20.45
CA PRO A 214 4.90 -0.01 20.38
C PRO A 214 5.67 0.61 21.54
N ALA A 215 5.29 1.79 22.05
CA ALA A 215 5.96 2.40 23.19
C ALA A 215 5.93 1.49 24.42
N ARG A 216 4.81 0.85 24.72
CA ARG A 216 4.71 -0.09 25.85
C ARG A 216 5.59 -1.32 25.68
N LEU A 217 5.69 -1.85 24.45
CA LEU A 217 6.54 -3.00 24.15
C LEU A 217 8.03 -2.66 24.31
N PHE A 218 8.46 -1.53 23.73
CA PHE A 218 9.85 -1.09 23.83
C PHE A 218 10.22 -0.72 25.29
N ARG A 219 9.32 -0.07 26.02
CA ARG A 219 9.51 0.20 27.46
C ARG A 219 9.81 -1.10 28.21
N GLY A 220 8.99 -2.14 28.02
CA GLY A 220 9.19 -3.44 28.70
C GLY A 220 10.56 -4.04 28.42
N MET A 221 11.00 -4.01 27.15
CA MET A 221 12.32 -4.51 26.75
C MET A 221 13.45 -3.66 27.35
N VAL A 222 13.32 -2.35 27.35
CA VAL A 222 14.33 -1.43 27.90
C VAL A 222 14.45 -1.58 29.42
N LEU A 223 13.33 -1.77 30.14
CA LEU A 223 13.34 -2.06 31.60
C LEU A 223 14.17 -3.33 31.90
N SER A 224 13.99 -4.39 31.13
CA SER A 224 14.78 -5.61 31.24
C SER A 224 16.25 -5.41 30.87
N ALA A 225 16.50 -4.66 29.78
CA ALA A 225 17.85 -4.45 29.27
C ALA A 225 18.73 -3.62 30.19
N ARG A 226 18.19 -2.59 30.83
CA ARG A 226 18.95 -1.69 31.73
C ARG A 226 19.48 -2.37 32.99
N GLU A 227 18.84 -3.47 33.42
CA GLU A 227 19.24 -4.26 34.60
C GLU A 227 20.30 -5.35 34.28
N ARG A 228 20.71 -5.47 33.03
CA ARG A 228 21.73 -6.44 32.61
C ARG A 228 23.10 -6.08 33.23
N SER A 229 23.84 -7.10 33.71
CA SER A 229 25.12 -6.93 34.39
C SER A 229 26.14 -6.09 33.62
N TYR A 230 26.23 -6.25 32.30
CA TYR A 230 27.16 -5.46 31.49
C TYR A 230 26.74 -3.99 31.33
N VAL A 231 25.43 -3.65 31.42
CA VAL A 231 24.93 -2.27 31.42
C VAL A 231 25.25 -1.62 32.78
N LEU A 232 25.01 -2.36 33.87
CA LEU A 232 25.33 -1.90 35.20
C LEU A 232 26.85 -1.70 35.40
N ALA A 233 27.67 -2.62 34.89
CA ALA A 233 29.13 -2.48 34.91
C ALA A 233 29.59 -1.23 34.12
N ALA A 234 29.09 -1.04 32.89
CA ALA A 234 29.42 0.15 32.11
C ALA A 234 29.01 1.46 32.80
N ARG A 235 27.85 1.47 33.47
CA ARG A 235 27.39 2.59 34.28
C ARG A 235 28.35 2.84 35.48
N GLY A 236 28.79 1.76 36.17
CA GLY A 236 29.77 1.84 37.25
C GLY A 236 31.12 2.42 36.81
N PHE A 237 31.52 2.21 35.56
CA PHE A 237 32.72 2.83 34.96
C PHE A 237 32.47 4.26 34.43
N GLY A 238 31.32 4.88 34.74
CA GLY A 238 31.04 6.27 34.41
C GLY A 238 30.50 6.49 32.97
N ALA A 239 30.00 5.45 32.32
CA ALA A 239 29.37 5.62 30.99
C ALA A 239 28.14 6.54 31.08
N SER A 240 28.03 7.48 30.13
CA SER A 240 26.88 8.39 30.04
C SER A 240 25.60 7.65 29.64
N ASP A 241 24.45 8.20 30.03
CA ASP A 241 23.12 7.63 29.69
C ASP A 241 22.94 7.45 28.17
N LEU A 242 23.32 8.44 27.36
CA LEU A 242 23.22 8.36 25.91
C LEU A 242 24.11 7.24 25.34
N TYR A 243 25.31 7.04 25.90
CA TYR A 243 26.19 5.94 25.52
C TYR A 243 25.54 4.58 25.84
N LEU A 244 25.01 4.42 27.06
CA LEU A 244 24.32 3.20 27.47
C LEU A 244 23.12 2.88 26.58
N ILE A 245 22.29 3.87 26.30
CA ILE A 245 21.16 3.70 25.41
C ILE A 245 21.61 3.28 23.99
N ARG A 246 22.53 4.05 23.38
CA ARG A 246 22.90 3.81 21.98
C ARG A 246 23.73 2.55 21.77
N ARG A 247 24.63 2.21 22.70
CA ARG A 247 25.59 1.12 22.56
C ARG A 247 25.11 -0.20 23.14
N HIS A 248 24.33 -0.17 24.18
CA HIS A 248 23.95 -1.37 24.91
C HIS A 248 22.46 -1.70 24.83
N ILE A 249 21.56 -0.71 24.87
CA ILE A 249 20.11 -0.94 24.95
C ILE A 249 19.48 -0.96 23.54
N ALA A 250 19.70 0.08 22.73
CA ALA A 250 19.10 0.22 21.41
C ALA A 250 19.36 -1.00 20.48
N PRO A 251 20.59 -1.56 20.41
CA PRO A 251 20.81 -2.73 19.55
C PRO A 251 19.98 -3.95 19.94
N GLN A 252 19.65 -4.12 21.22
CA GLN A 252 18.83 -5.24 21.68
C GLN A 252 17.36 -5.11 21.26
N THR A 253 16.89 -3.88 21.06
CA THR A 253 15.50 -3.62 20.64
C THR A 253 15.29 -3.80 19.14
N PHE A 254 16.37 -3.94 18.35
CA PHE A 254 16.29 -3.96 16.88
C PHE A 254 15.51 -5.16 16.35
N GLY A 255 15.71 -6.36 16.91
CA GLY A 255 14.94 -7.55 16.55
C GLY A 255 13.43 -7.34 16.75
N LEU A 256 13.06 -6.78 17.92
CA LEU A 256 11.66 -6.45 18.20
C LEU A 256 11.12 -5.40 17.21
N LEU A 257 11.93 -4.39 16.87
CA LEU A 257 11.55 -3.34 15.93
C LEU A 257 11.19 -3.95 14.56
N LEU A 258 12.03 -4.84 14.03
CA LEU A 258 11.78 -5.50 12.74
C LEU A 258 10.53 -6.38 12.77
N THR A 259 10.36 -7.18 13.83
CA THR A 259 9.17 -8.01 13.99
C THR A 259 7.90 -7.16 14.07
N GLN A 260 7.94 -6.07 14.88
CA GLN A 260 6.80 -5.15 14.98
C GLN A 260 6.53 -4.45 13.64
N ALA A 261 7.54 -4.06 12.88
CA ALA A 261 7.35 -3.46 11.57
C ALA A 261 6.59 -4.41 10.62
N ALA A 262 6.95 -5.70 10.58
CA ALA A 262 6.26 -6.68 9.76
C ALA A 262 4.81 -6.94 10.21
N LEU A 263 4.52 -6.81 11.52
CA LEU A 263 3.17 -7.01 12.07
C LEU A 263 2.25 -5.80 11.85
N VAL A 264 2.76 -4.58 12.02
CA VAL A 264 1.91 -3.37 11.98
C VAL A 264 1.79 -2.75 10.58
N ALA A 265 2.76 -2.97 9.69
CA ALA A 265 2.71 -2.43 8.34
C ALA A 265 1.42 -2.80 7.59
N PRO A 266 0.99 -4.08 7.51
CA PRO A 266 -0.25 -4.42 6.84
C PRO A 266 -1.49 -3.82 7.54
N GLN A 267 -1.46 -3.63 8.85
CA GLN A 267 -2.55 -2.98 9.59
C GLN A 267 -2.69 -1.51 9.18
N TYR A 268 -1.57 -0.80 8.96
CA TYR A 268 -1.60 0.60 8.54
C TYR A 268 -1.92 0.78 7.05
N VAL A 269 -1.51 -0.19 6.20
CA VAL A 269 -2.04 -0.26 4.82
C VAL A 269 -3.56 -0.42 4.84
N LEU A 270 -4.08 -1.34 5.67
CA LEU A 270 -5.52 -1.54 5.81
C LEU A 270 -6.22 -0.29 6.38
N ALA A 271 -5.59 0.44 7.30
CA ALA A 271 -6.11 1.71 7.82
C ALA A 271 -6.25 2.77 6.72
N GLU A 272 -5.23 2.94 5.87
CA GLU A 272 -5.31 3.84 4.71
C GLU A 272 -6.45 3.42 3.79
N VAL A 273 -6.48 2.13 3.42
CA VAL A 273 -7.53 1.57 2.55
C VAL A 273 -8.92 1.82 3.14
N THR A 274 -9.11 1.60 4.44
CA THR A 274 -10.40 1.83 5.12
C THR A 274 -10.80 3.31 5.10
N LEU A 275 -9.87 4.22 5.43
CA LEU A 275 -10.14 5.66 5.39
C LEU A 275 -10.47 6.14 3.97
N SER A 276 -9.71 5.69 2.98
CA SER A 276 -9.95 6.04 1.57
C SER A 276 -11.24 5.42 1.02
N PHE A 277 -11.58 4.18 1.41
CA PHE A 277 -12.84 3.52 1.08
C PHE A 277 -14.07 4.29 1.61
N LEU A 278 -13.95 4.90 2.79
CA LEU A 278 -14.99 5.72 3.41
C LEU A 278 -14.96 7.19 2.95
N GLY A 279 -14.12 7.54 1.97
CA GLY A 279 -14.00 8.91 1.46
C GLY A 279 -13.26 9.88 2.40
N LEU A 280 -12.64 9.36 3.46
CA LEU A 280 -11.88 10.14 4.44
C LEU A 280 -10.38 10.19 4.13
N GLY A 281 -9.93 9.47 3.10
CA GLY A 281 -8.54 9.36 2.69
C GLY A 281 -8.21 10.18 1.45
N VAL A 282 -7.40 9.58 0.56
CA VAL A 282 -7.07 10.15 -0.74
C VAL A 282 -8.30 10.08 -1.64
N SER A 283 -8.69 11.24 -2.18
CA SER A 283 -9.88 11.37 -3.03
C SER A 283 -9.54 11.26 -4.51
N GLU A 284 -10.55 10.94 -5.31
CA GLU A 284 -10.49 11.03 -6.77
C GLU A 284 -9.99 12.41 -7.24
N PRO A 285 -9.24 12.50 -8.36
CA PRO A 285 -8.96 11.43 -9.33
C PRO A 285 -7.77 10.54 -8.99
N THR A 286 -7.02 10.81 -7.91
CA THR A 286 -5.83 10.03 -7.53
C THR A 286 -6.24 8.65 -7.06
N ALA A 287 -5.65 7.61 -7.67
CA ALA A 287 -5.94 6.23 -7.31
C ALA A 287 -5.32 5.86 -5.94
N SER A 288 -6.11 5.20 -5.08
CA SER A 288 -5.66 4.38 -3.96
C SER A 288 -6.45 3.07 -3.96
N TRP A 289 -5.93 2.02 -3.35
CA TRP A 289 -6.70 0.77 -3.27
C TRP A 289 -8.04 0.96 -2.54
N GLY A 290 -8.08 1.87 -1.57
CA GLY A 290 -9.30 2.17 -0.82
C GLY A 290 -10.38 2.82 -1.68
N ASN A 291 -10.06 3.87 -2.42
CA ASN A 291 -11.06 4.51 -3.27
C ASN A 291 -11.47 3.67 -4.49
N MET A 292 -10.57 2.80 -5.00
CA MET A 292 -10.93 1.82 -6.02
C MET A 292 -11.94 0.80 -5.49
N LEU A 293 -11.76 0.31 -4.25
CA LEU A 293 -12.71 -0.62 -3.60
C LEU A 293 -14.05 0.05 -3.28
N ALA A 294 -14.09 1.38 -3.12
CA ALA A 294 -15.34 2.09 -2.85
C ALA A 294 -16.41 1.90 -3.95
N ALA A 295 -15.99 1.64 -5.18
CA ALA A 295 -16.91 1.29 -6.27
C ALA A 295 -17.71 0.01 -6.00
N LEU A 296 -17.15 -0.95 -5.24
CA LEU A 296 -17.81 -2.20 -4.85
C LEU A 296 -18.94 -2.02 -3.82
N GLN A 297 -19.14 -0.83 -3.27
CA GLN A 297 -20.32 -0.52 -2.45
C GLN A 297 -21.62 -0.58 -3.28
N GLN A 298 -21.51 -0.43 -4.59
CA GLN A 298 -22.63 -0.60 -5.50
C GLN A 298 -22.81 -2.08 -5.83
N TYR A 299 -23.98 -2.65 -5.47
CA TYR A 299 -24.25 -4.08 -5.60
C TYR A 299 -24.05 -4.61 -7.03
N HIS A 300 -24.49 -3.87 -8.04
CA HIS A 300 -24.32 -4.29 -9.45
C HIS A 300 -22.84 -4.35 -9.85
N VAL A 301 -21.99 -3.45 -9.33
CA VAL A 301 -20.53 -3.47 -9.61
C VAL A 301 -19.89 -4.68 -8.93
N LEU A 302 -20.29 -4.95 -7.69
CA LEU A 302 -19.81 -6.07 -6.90
C LEU A 302 -20.00 -7.42 -7.59
N VAL A 303 -21.18 -7.60 -8.20
CA VAL A 303 -21.59 -8.91 -8.77
C VAL A 303 -21.19 -9.04 -10.24
N SER A 304 -21.26 -7.95 -11.02
CA SER A 304 -21.15 -8.03 -12.48
C SER A 304 -19.70 -7.87 -12.97
N TYR A 305 -18.82 -7.20 -12.23
CA TYR A 305 -17.49 -6.81 -12.71
C TYR A 305 -16.39 -7.39 -11.83
N TRP A 306 -16.07 -8.67 -12.02
CA TRP A 306 -15.09 -9.39 -11.19
C TRP A 306 -13.70 -8.74 -11.14
N TRP A 307 -13.28 -8.02 -12.18
CA TRP A 307 -11.98 -7.32 -12.22
C TRP A 307 -11.91 -6.13 -11.26
N MET A 308 -13.05 -5.62 -10.83
CA MET A 308 -13.09 -4.55 -9.81
C MET A 308 -12.61 -5.03 -8.43
N TRP A 309 -12.52 -6.34 -8.21
CA TRP A 309 -11.96 -6.93 -6.99
C TRP A 309 -10.42 -6.91 -6.93
N ALA A 310 -9.74 -6.55 -8.03
CA ALA A 310 -8.27 -6.59 -8.11
C ALA A 310 -7.56 -5.87 -6.94
N PRO A 311 -7.97 -4.67 -6.47
CA PRO A 311 -7.33 -4.04 -5.32
C PRO A 311 -7.50 -4.82 -4.01
N GLY A 312 -8.65 -5.47 -3.81
CA GLY A 312 -8.91 -6.32 -2.65
C GLY A 312 -8.03 -7.57 -2.64
N LEU A 313 -7.88 -8.22 -3.79
CA LEU A 313 -7.00 -9.37 -3.94
C LEU A 313 -5.52 -8.98 -3.74
N ALA A 314 -5.11 -7.83 -4.25
CA ALA A 314 -3.76 -7.29 -4.03
C ALA A 314 -3.51 -6.99 -2.55
N LEU A 315 -4.48 -6.38 -1.86
CA LEU A 315 -4.42 -6.12 -0.42
C LEU A 315 -4.29 -7.41 0.39
N LEU A 316 -5.08 -8.44 0.06
CA LEU A 316 -5.00 -9.76 0.70
C LEU A 316 -3.62 -10.40 0.49
N ALA A 317 -3.12 -10.40 -0.75
CA ALA A 317 -1.81 -10.98 -1.09
C ALA A 317 -0.67 -10.29 -0.33
N VAL A 318 -0.68 -8.95 -0.28
CA VAL A 318 0.31 -8.16 0.47
C VAL A 318 0.22 -8.43 1.97
N SER A 319 -0.98 -8.49 2.53
CA SER A 319 -1.18 -8.78 3.96
C SER A 319 -0.66 -10.16 4.34
N LEU A 320 -0.92 -11.17 3.51
CA LEU A 320 -0.40 -12.54 3.70
C LEU A 320 1.13 -12.59 3.60
N ALA A 321 1.72 -11.83 2.67
CA ALA A 321 3.17 -11.76 2.52
C ALA A 321 3.83 -11.10 3.75
N TYR A 322 3.28 -10.00 4.27
CA TYR A 322 3.74 -9.40 5.53
C TYR A 322 3.62 -10.35 6.72
N TYR A 323 2.50 -11.06 6.82
CA TYR A 323 2.31 -12.07 7.86
C TYR A 323 3.39 -13.17 7.80
N ALA A 324 3.67 -13.69 6.61
CA ALA A 324 4.70 -14.69 6.41
C ALA A 324 6.12 -14.19 6.78
N VAL A 325 6.42 -12.91 6.50
CA VAL A 325 7.67 -12.27 6.94
C VAL A 325 7.73 -12.20 8.47
N SER A 326 6.66 -11.75 9.11
CA SER A 326 6.57 -11.67 10.58
C SER A 326 6.79 -13.04 11.24
N GLU A 327 6.18 -14.09 10.71
CA GLU A 327 6.37 -15.45 11.21
C GLU A 327 7.81 -15.93 11.02
N GLY A 328 8.42 -15.61 9.90
CA GLY A 328 9.81 -15.96 9.61
C GLY A 328 10.84 -15.24 10.48
N LEU A 329 10.54 -14.01 10.94
CA LEU A 329 11.40 -13.24 11.84
C LEU A 329 11.30 -13.68 13.32
N ASN A 330 10.22 -14.33 13.72
CA ASN A 330 9.99 -14.79 15.08
C ASN A 330 10.60 -16.16 15.39
N ARG A 331 11.19 -16.82 14.39
CA ARG A 331 11.87 -18.12 14.50
C ARG A 331 13.38 -17.97 14.43
#